data_edb1f3f3a0fb199a3ee96595925710a1
#
_entry.id   edb1f3f3a0fb199a3ee96595925710a1
#
_cell.length_a   1.000
_cell.length_b   1.000
_cell.length_c   1.000
_cell.angle_alpha   90.00
_cell.angle_beta   90.00
_cell.angle_gamma   90.00
#
_symmetry.space_group_name_H-M   'P 1'
#
loop_
_entity.id
_entity.type
_entity.pdbx_description
1 polymer ?
#
loop_
_entity_poly.entity_id
_entity_poly.type
_entity_poly.pdbx_seq_one_letter_code
_entity_poly.pdbx_strand_id
1 'polypeptide(L)'
;AFITALVNLPGGVHRMSHDIDGLVQTSLNMGILKTTENEMQASFSIRSSVSSEKFMLMDMISCLMDSLGGYITNFGEYPAWEFKKESHLRDVMSEVFEERLQTYYQCTSCRC
;
A
#
# COMPACT_ATOMS: atom_id res chain seq x y z
N ALA A 1 25.72 -8.03 -6.58
CA ALA A 1 24.39 -8.43 -6.13
C ALA A 1 23.61 -7.27 -5.46
N PHE A 2 24.19 -6.54 -4.50
CA PHE A 2 23.48 -5.48 -3.75
C PHE A 2 22.98 -4.32 -4.62
N ILE A 3 23.83 -3.82 -5.51
CA ILE A 3 23.46 -2.73 -6.43
C ILE A 3 22.35 -3.20 -7.37
N THR A 4 22.44 -4.42 -7.88
CA THR A 4 21.40 -5.01 -8.74
C THR A 4 20.07 -5.11 -7.99
N ALA A 5 20.08 -5.52 -6.73
CA ALA A 5 18.89 -5.55 -5.88
C ALA A 5 18.27 -4.15 -5.77
N LEU A 6 19.06 -3.16 -5.34
CA LEU A 6 18.57 -1.79 -5.12
C LEU A 6 17.99 -1.14 -6.38
N VAL A 7 18.60 -1.35 -7.54
CA VAL A 7 18.15 -0.76 -8.81
C VAL A 7 16.84 -1.41 -9.30
N ASN A 8 16.64 -2.70 -9.02
CA ASN A 8 15.48 -3.44 -9.50
C ASN A 8 14.34 -3.56 -8.47
N LEU A 9 14.59 -3.16 -7.21
CA LEU A 9 13.51 -3.16 -6.22
C LEU A 9 12.46 -2.11 -6.60
N PRO A 10 11.18 -2.52 -6.65
CA PRO A 10 10.10 -1.58 -6.93
C PRO A 10 9.99 -0.53 -5.83
N GLY A 11 9.56 0.68 -6.16
CA GLY A 11 9.36 1.74 -5.18
C GLY A 11 8.42 2.83 -5.68
N GLY A 12 7.81 3.56 -4.75
CA GLY A 12 6.91 4.66 -5.04
C GLY A 12 5.47 4.26 -5.27
N VAL A 13 4.75 5.10 -6.02
CA VAL A 13 3.35 4.86 -6.38
C VAL A 13 3.27 3.90 -7.55
N HIS A 14 2.56 2.79 -7.35
CA HIS A 14 2.35 1.77 -8.38
C HIS A 14 1.01 1.93 -9.09
N ARG A 15 -0.02 2.36 -8.38
CA ARG A 15 -1.34 2.57 -8.97
C ARG A 15 -2.11 3.68 -8.26
N MET A 16 -2.80 4.47 -9.08
CA MET A 16 -3.79 5.43 -8.62
C MET A 16 -5.19 4.80 -8.62
N SER A 17 -6.08 5.28 -7.77
CA SER A 17 -7.47 4.83 -7.74
C SER A 17 -8.21 5.26 -9.02
N HIS A 18 -9.02 4.35 -9.55
CA HIS A 18 -9.94 4.67 -10.66
C HIS A 18 -11.24 5.34 -10.18
N ASP A 19 -11.57 5.18 -8.90
CA ASP A 19 -12.85 5.63 -8.33
C ASP A 19 -12.73 7.01 -7.68
N ILE A 20 -11.54 7.38 -7.23
CA ILE A 20 -11.29 8.65 -6.53
C ILE A 20 -10.07 9.30 -7.14
N ASP A 21 -10.27 10.46 -7.75
CA ASP A 21 -9.20 11.23 -8.38
C ASP A 21 -8.16 11.70 -7.33
N GLY A 22 -6.89 11.57 -7.68
CA GLY A 22 -5.78 11.96 -6.81
C GLY A 22 -5.48 11.00 -5.64
N LEU A 23 -6.24 9.91 -5.49
CA LEU A 23 -5.97 8.92 -4.45
C LEU A 23 -4.98 7.86 -4.92
N VAL A 24 -3.94 7.62 -4.12
CA VAL A 24 -3.00 6.51 -4.33
C VAL A 24 -3.66 5.20 -3.87
N GLN A 25 -3.83 4.24 -4.78
CA GLN A 25 -4.39 2.92 -4.48
C GLN A 25 -3.33 1.96 -3.95
N THR A 26 -2.16 1.94 -4.59
CA THR A 26 -1.08 1.01 -4.25
C THR A 26 0.26 1.72 -4.30
N SER A 27 1.01 1.59 -3.23
CA SER A 27 2.35 2.17 -3.10
C SER A 27 3.29 1.26 -2.30
N LEU A 28 4.58 1.38 -2.59
CA LEU A 28 5.65 0.70 -1.88
C LEU A 28 6.69 1.74 -1.47
N ASN A 29 7.08 1.72 -0.21
CA ASN A 29 8.11 2.60 0.31
C ASN A 29 9.22 1.81 1.01
N MET A 30 10.46 2.05 0.62
CA MET A 30 11.63 1.57 1.35
C MET A 30 11.92 2.53 2.51
N GLY A 31 11.65 2.08 3.73
CA GLY A 31 11.82 2.91 4.93
C GLY A 31 13.20 2.81 5.56
N ILE A 32 13.81 1.64 5.51
CA ILE A 32 15.10 1.38 6.15
C ILE A 32 15.98 0.57 5.21
N LEU A 33 17.24 0.99 5.09
CA LEU A 33 18.28 0.24 4.43
C LEU A 33 19.49 0.12 5.38
N LYS A 34 19.88 -1.11 5.67
CA LYS A 34 21.09 -1.40 6.46
C LYS A 34 22.03 -2.24 5.63
N THR A 35 23.29 -1.87 5.61
CA THR A 35 24.34 -2.63 4.92
C THR A 35 25.49 -2.91 5.87
N THR A 36 26.02 -4.11 5.77
CA THR A 36 27.27 -4.54 6.39
C THR A 36 28.22 -5.02 5.30
N GLU A 37 29.40 -5.50 5.65
CA GLU A 37 30.35 -6.01 4.66
C GLU A 37 29.81 -7.20 3.85
N ASN A 38 28.95 -8.03 4.47
CA ASN A 38 28.48 -9.28 3.87
C ASN A 38 26.95 -9.34 3.67
N GLU A 39 26.19 -8.41 4.22
CA GLU A 39 24.72 -8.45 4.24
C GLU A 39 24.12 -7.09 3.95
N MET A 40 23.00 -7.10 3.23
CA MET A 40 22.13 -5.95 3.02
C MET A 40 20.71 -6.31 3.46
N GLN A 41 20.16 -5.51 4.34
CA GLN A 41 18.77 -5.63 4.80
C GLN A 41 18.00 -4.38 4.39
N ALA A 42 16.89 -4.57 3.68
CA ALA A 42 15.96 -3.51 3.33
C ALA A 42 14.56 -3.80 3.90
N SER A 43 13.96 -2.81 4.54
CA SER A 43 12.60 -2.90 5.06
C SER A 43 11.66 -2.06 4.22
N PHE A 44 10.57 -2.68 3.76
CA PHE A 44 9.57 -2.07 2.91
C PHE A 44 8.22 -2.00 3.61
N SER A 45 7.49 -0.94 3.33
CA SER A 45 6.08 -0.80 3.67
C SER A 45 5.25 -0.82 2.40
N ILE A 46 4.42 -1.84 2.24
CA ILE A 46 3.47 -1.96 1.13
C ILE A 46 2.12 -1.48 1.64
N ARG A 47 1.51 -0.56 0.89
CA ARG A 47 0.16 -0.06 1.16
C ARG A 47 -0.69 -0.24 -0.09
N SER A 48 -1.82 -0.93 0.06
CA SER A 48 -2.79 -1.09 -1.01
C SER A 48 -4.19 -1.26 -0.43
N SER A 49 -5.17 -0.63 -1.06
CA SER A 49 -6.57 -0.90 -0.79
C SER A 49 -7.06 -2.19 -1.46
N VAL A 50 -6.28 -2.76 -2.39
CA VAL A 50 -6.62 -3.97 -3.14
C VAL A 50 -5.68 -5.10 -2.79
N SER A 51 -6.21 -6.22 -2.27
CA SER A 51 -5.41 -7.36 -1.81
C SER A 51 -4.55 -7.97 -2.91
N SER A 52 -5.10 -8.14 -4.11
CA SER A 52 -4.36 -8.74 -5.23
C SER A 52 -3.13 -7.93 -5.64
N GLU A 53 -3.20 -6.61 -5.59
CA GLU A 53 -2.05 -5.75 -5.89
C GLU A 53 -0.99 -5.80 -4.80
N LYS A 54 -1.41 -5.89 -3.53
CA LYS A 54 -0.49 -6.10 -2.41
C LYS A 54 0.32 -7.39 -2.60
N PHE A 55 -0.37 -8.50 -2.88
CA PHE A 55 0.29 -9.79 -3.11
C PHE A 55 1.19 -9.78 -4.36
N MET A 56 0.75 -9.13 -5.45
CA MET A 56 1.57 -8.98 -6.64
C MET A 56 2.92 -8.29 -6.33
N LEU A 57 2.92 -7.22 -5.54
CA LEU A 57 4.16 -6.55 -5.15
C LEU A 57 5.04 -7.43 -4.27
N MET A 58 4.44 -8.19 -3.35
CA MET A 58 5.16 -9.15 -2.51
C MET A 58 5.82 -10.24 -3.35
N ASP A 59 5.10 -10.78 -4.33
CA ASP A 59 5.62 -11.81 -5.24
C ASP A 59 6.76 -11.27 -6.11
N MET A 60 6.65 -10.03 -6.62
CA MET A 60 7.72 -9.38 -7.38
C MET A 60 9.00 -9.26 -6.55
N ILE A 61 8.91 -8.82 -5.29
CA ILE A 61 10.06 -8.71 -4.40
C ILE A 61 10.62 -10.10 -4.08
N SER A 62 9.75 -11.08 -3.84
CA SER A 62 10.16 -12.46 -3.56
C SER A 62 10.95 -13.05 -4.73
N CYS A 63 10.43 -12.97 -5.95
CA CYS A 63 11.12 -13.45 -7.15
C CYS A 63 12.50 -12.78 -7.33
N LEU A 64 12.59 -11.48 -7.07
CA LEU A 64 13.85 -10.77 -7.16
C LEU A 64 14.83 -11.27 -6.10
N MET A 65 14.40 -11.46 -4.87
CA MET A 65 15.25 -11.95 -3.78
C MET A 65 15.71 -13.37 -4.04
N ASP A 66 14.81 -14.25 -4.48
CA ASP A 66 15.14 -15.63 -4.83
C ASP A 66 16.22 -15.68 -5.92
N SER A 67 16.12 -14.83 -6.94
CA SER A 67 17.10 -14.75 -8.02
C SER A 67 18.48 -14.24 -7.57
N LEU A 68 18.53 -13.49 -6.48
CA LEU A 68 19.76 -12.91 -5.92
C LEU A 68 20.32 -13.70 -4.73
N GLY A 69 19.66 -14.80 -4.35
CA GLY A 69 20.04 -15.63 -3.20
C GLY A 69 19.69 -15.00 -1.86
N GLY A 70 18.72 -14.10 -1.84
CA GLY A 70 18.18 -13.47 -0.63
C GLY A 70 16.94 -14.19 -0.09
N TYR A 71 16.36 -13.66 0.96
CA TYR A 71 15.09 -14.10 1.52
C TYR A 71 14.25 -12.92 1.98
N ILE A 72 12.95 -13.12 2.11
CA ILE A 72 12.03 -12.12 2.65
C ILE A 72 11.34 -12.64 3.92
N THR A 73 11.01 -11.71 4.80
CA THR A 73 10.20 -11.97 5.99
C THR A 73 9.07 -10.95 6.04
N ASN A 74 7.85 -11.43 6.17
CA ASN A 74 6.66 -10.59 6.25
C ASN A 74 6.23 -10.44 7.72
N PHE A 75 5.83 -9.22 8.09
CA PHE A 75 5.29 -8.93 9.42
C PHE A 75 4.29 -7.78 9.35
N GLY A 76 3.40 -7.72 10.33
CA GLY A 76 2.44 -6.61 10.46
C GLY A 76 1.42 -6.58 9.33
N GLU A 77 1.01 -7.74 8.82
CA GLU A 77 0.01 -7.81 7.77
C GLU A 77 -1.37 -7.34 8.27
N TYR A 78 -2.02 -6.50 7.48
CA TYR A 78 -3.41 -6.07 7.70
C TYR A 78 -4.23 -6.28 6.41
N PRO A 79 -5.55 -6.52 6.53
CA PRO A 79 -6.41 -6.72 5.37
C PRO A 79 -6.51 -5.45 4.52
N ALA A 80 -6.68 -5.62 3.22
CA ALA A 80 -6.99 -4.54 2.33
C ALA A 80 -8.42 -4.03 2.56
N TRP A 81 -8.62 -2.73 2.32
CA TRP A 81 -9.93 -2.09 2.44
C TRP A 81 -10.28 -1.43 1.12
N GLU A 82 -10.99 -2.17 0.29
CA GLU A 82 -11.42 -1.68 -1.01
C GLU A 82 -12.51 -0.61 -0.87
N PHE A 83 -12.40 0.43 -1.70
CA PHE A 83 -13.42 1.46 -1.77
C PHE A 83 -14.72 0.87 -2.34
N LYS A 84 -15.82 1.05 -1.62
CA LYS A 84 -17.17 0.70 -2.08
C LYS A 84 -17.89 1.96 -2.53
N LYS A 85 -18.32 2.00 -3.80
CA LYS A 85 -19.11 3.11 -4.35
C LYS A 85 -20.41 3.30 -3.58
N GLU A 86 -21.10 2.20 -3.25
CA GLU A 86 -22.31 2.18 -2.46
C GLU A 86 -22.00 1.65 -1.05
N SER A 87 -22.31 2.44 -0.04
CA SER A 87 -22.10 2.06 1.36
C SER A 87 -23.17 2.66 2.23
N HIS A 88 -24.07 1.82 2.71
CA HIS A 88 -25.15 2.21 3.61
C HIS A 88 -24.63 2.91 4.88
N LEU A 89 -23.53 2.42 5.43
CA LEU A 89 -22.91 3.06 6.61
C LEU A 89 -22.47 4.48 6.31
N ARG A 90 -21.80 4.72 5.17
CA ARG A 90 -21.36 6.06 4.77
C ARG A 90 -22.56 6.99 4.55
N ASP A 91 -23.62 6.48 3.91
CA ASP A 91 -24.80 7.26 3.62
C ASP A 91 -25.50 7.71 4.90
N VAL A 92 -25.73 6.77 5.84
CA VAL A 92 -26.30 7.07 7.16
C VAL A 92 -25.42 8.04 7.96
N MET A 93 -24.09 7.86 7.93
CA MET A 93 -23.18 8.78 8.62
C MET A 93 -23.21 10.19 8.02
N SER A 94 -23.29 10.29 6.69
CA SER A 94 -23.38 11.58 6.01
C SER A 94 -24.70 12.29 6.34
N GLU A 95 -25.83 11.57 6.33
CA GLU A 95 -27.14 12.09 6.67
C GLU A 95 -27.17 12.62 8.12
N VAL A 96 -26.70 11.83 9.09
CA VAL A 96 -26.63 12.25 10.49
C VAL A 96 -25.71 13.45 10.68
N PHE A 97 -24.61 13.49 9.95
CA PHE A 97 -23.66 14.60 10.03
C PHE A 97 -24.27 15.90 9.47
N GLU A 98 -24.95 15.82 8.32
CA GLU A 98 -25.66 16.96 7.73
C GLU A 98 -26.76 17.49 8.63
N GLU A 99 -27.59 16.59 9.21
CA GLU A 99 -28.64 16.96 10.16
C GLU A 99 -28.10 17.68 11.40
N ARG A 100 -26.96 17.23 11.92
CA ARG A 100 -26.39 17.74 13.17
C ARG A 100 -25.61 19.03 13.00
N LEU A 101 -24.87 19.17 11.89
CA LEU A 101 -23.92 20.26 11.69
C LEU A 101 -24.34 21.20 10.55
N GLN A 102 -25.42 20.91 9.83
CA GLN A 102 -25.90 21.67 8.66
C GLN A 102 -24.78 21.92 7.63
N THR A 103 -23.83 21.00 7.54
CA THR A 103 -22.63 21.11 6.71
C THR A 103 -22.49 19.84 5.89
N TYR A 104 -22.21 19.98 4.60
CA TYR A 104 -21.95 18.85 3.71
C TYR A 104 -20.62 18.20 4.08
N TYR A 105 -20.65 16.89 4.32
CA TYR A 105 -19.47 16.06 4.56
C TYR A 105 -19.20 15.13 3.38
N GLN A 106 -18.07 15.31 2.74
CA GLN A 106 -17.60 14.39 1.71
C GLN A 106 -16.53 13.48 2.30
N CYS A 107 -16.87 12.21 2.51
CA CYS A 107 -15.90 11.21 2.89
C CYS A 107 -15.02 10.87 1.69
N THR A 108 -13.89 11.53 1.58
CA THR A 108 -12.85 11.23 0.59
C THR A 108 -11.87 10.24 1.18
N SER A 109 -12.25 9.00 1.30
CA SER A 109 -11.45 7.84 1.68
C SER A 109 -10.81 7.86 3.08
N CYS A 110 -10.80 6.69 3.68
CA CYS A 110 -9.88 6.39 4.76
C CYS A 110 -8.45 6.50 4.23
N ARG A 111 -7.69 7.46 4.71
CA ARG A 111 -6.24 7.42 4.56
C ARG A 111 -5.73 6.27 5.43
N CYS A 112 -5.38 5.17 4.81
CA CYS A 112 -4.60 4.13 5.47
C CYS A 112 -3.15 4.58 5.63
#